data_d2a3ba521c049f1c3cd21116d5dd3c4f
#
_entry.id   d2a3ba521c049f1c3cd21116d5dd3c4f
#
_cell.length_a   1.000
_cell.length_b   1.000
_cell.length_c   1.000
_cell.angle_alpha   90.00
_cell.angle_beta   90.00
_cell.angle_gamma   90.00
#
_symmetry.space_group_name_H-M   'P 1'
#
loop_
_entity.id
_entity.type
_entity.pdbx_description
1 polymer ?
#
loop_
_entity_poly.entity_id
_entity_poly.type
_entity_poly.pdbx_seq_one_letter_code
_entity_poly.pdbx_strand_id
1 'polypeptide(L)'
;MKLNKGTKALTYLICILGVLVVIFPLYVTVVTSLKSPAESARSFITPPSEIYLDNFKKMLNGGTYWRALGNTVYITAFVLLGNMIVMPPLAYAVSRSMGVSRGYRILYYYLLLGIFIPFQVKMIPLVKLLSSLGMMTPTG
;
A
#
# COMPACT_ATOMS: atom_id res chain seq x y z
N MET A 1 9.84 21.82 27.82
CA MET A 1 8.96 22.98 27.53
C MET A 1 7.55 22.63 27.99
N LYS A 2 7.04 23.24 29.07
CA LYS A 2 5.68 22.97 29.57
C LYS A 2 4.68 23.72 28.67
N LEU A 3 3.98 22.98 27.82
CA LEU A 3 2.90 23.55 27.00
C LEU A 3 1.82 24.17 27.91
N ASN A 4 1.36 25.36 27.57
CA ASN A 4 0.25 26.04 28.24
C ASN A 4 -1.04 25.20 28.07
N LYS A 5 -1.98 25.29 29.04
CA LYS A 5 -3.25 24.53 29.02
C LYS A 5 -4.04 24.73 27.70
N GLY A 6 -4.06 25.97 27.17
CA GLY A 6 -4.72 26.27 25.89
C GLY A 6 -4.06 25.58 24.70
N THR A 7 -2.72 25.53 24.64
CA THR A 7 -1.99 24.82 23.58
C THR A 7 -2.25 23.33 23.61
N LYS A 8 -2.34 22.74 24.81
CA LYS A 8 -2.68 21.32 24.96
C LYS A 8 -4.10 21.02 24.45
N ALA A 9 -5.08 21.84 24.82
CA ALA A 9 -6.46 21.69 24.38
C ALA A 9 -6.56 21.77 22.84
N LEU A 10 -5.89 22.74 22.22
CA LEU A 10 -5.84 22.87 20.78
C LEU A 10 -5.18 21.66 20.11
N THR A 11 -4.08 21.17 20.67
CA THR A 11 -3.40 19.96 20.15
C THR A 11 -4.34 18.74 20.22
N TYR A 12 -5.02 18.52 21.33
CA TYR A 12 -5.98 17.41 21.44
C TYR A 12 -7.13 17.56 20.43
N LEU A 13 -7.66 18.75 20.23
CA LEU A 13 -8.71 19.00 19.26
C LEU A 13 -8.24 18.64 17.83
N ILE A 14 -7.06 19.10 17.44
CA ILE A 14 -6.49 18.79 16.12
C ILE A 14 -6.25 17.27 15.97
N CYS A 15 -5.72 16.61 17.02
CA CYS A 15 -5.52 15.17 16.99
C CYS A 15 -6.84 14.41 16.85
N ILE A 16 -7.88 14.81 17.57
CA ILE A 16 -9.21 14.17 17.49
C ILE A 16 -9.79 14.35 16.09
N LEU A 17 -9.74 15.56 15.53
CA LEU A 17 -10.20 15.83 14.16
C LEU A 17 -9.41 14.98 13.14
N GLY A 18 -8.09 14.90 13.29
CA GLY A 18 -7.25 14.06 12.43
C GLY A 18 -7.64 12.57 12.50
N VAL A 19 -7.89 12.07 13.72
CA VAL A 19 -8.34 10.68 13.93
C VAL A 19 -9.71 10.44 13.27
N LEU A 20 -10.66 11.36 13.41
CA LEU A 20 -11.97 11.25 12.78
C LEU A 20 -11.88 11.21 11.26
N VAL A 21 -11.03 12.06 10.66
CA VAL A 21 -10.80 12.07 9.19
C VAL A 21 -10.22 10.72 8.72
N VAL A 22 -9.30 10.12 9.49
CA VAL A 22 -8.70 8.82 9.13
C VAL A 22 -9.66 7.65 9.35
N ILE A 23 -10.46 7.69 10.41
CA ILE A 23 -11.42 6.61 10.74
C ILE A 23 -12.63 6.63 9.82
N PHE A 24 -13.04 7.80 9.33
CA PHE A 24 -14.25 7.94 8.51
C PHE A 24 -14.27 7.03 7.26
N PRO A 25 -13.23 6.96 6.42
CA PRO A 25 -13.20 6.02 5.29
C PRO A 25 -13.29 4.55 5.72
N LEU A 26 -12.66 4.20 6.84
CA LEU A 26 -12.73 2.83 7.39
C LEU A 26 -14.15 2.51 7.85
N TYR A 27 -14.80 3.43 8.55
CA TYR A 27 -16.20 3.30 8.94
C TYR A 27 -17.10 3.08 7.73
N VAL A 28 -16.98 3.91 6.69
CA VAL A 28 -17.77 3.79 5.46
C VAL A 28 -17.52 2.42 4.80
N THR A 29 -16.26 1.97 4.73
CA THR A 29 -15.92 0.66 4.15
C THR A 29 -16.58 -0.48 4.89
N VAL A 30 -16.51 -0.49 6.22
CA VAL A 30 -17.12 -1.53 7.06
C VAL A 30 -18.64 -1.51 6.91
N VAL A 31 -19.24 -0.34 7.02
CA VAL A 31 -20.70 -0.18 6.92
C VAL A 31 -21.23 -0.63 5.56
N THR A 32 -20.60 -0.20 4.47
CA THR A 32 -21.04 -0.56 3.11
C THR A 32 -20.80 -2.04 2.79
N SER A 33 -19.75 -2.64 3.33
CA SER A 33 -19.50 -4.09 3.13
C SER A 33 -20.59 -4.99 3.70
N LEU A 34 -21.28 -4.51 4.75
CA LEU A 34 -22.36 -5.22 5.45
C LEU A 34 -23.76 -4.88 4.94
N LYS A 35 -23.86 -4.05 3.90
CA LYS A 35 -25.13 -3.63 3.30
C LYS A 35 -25.43 -4.35 1.98
N SER A 36 -26.72 -4.46 1.67
CA SER A 36 -27.16 -4.84 0.33
C SER A 36 -26.78 -3.76 -0.69
N PRO A 37 -26.62 -4.09 -1.99
CA PRO A 37 -26.35 -3.10 -3.03
C PRO A 37 -27.40 -1.99 -3.11
N ALA A 38 -28.66 -2.32 -2.91
CA ALA A 38 -29.77 -1.34 -2.92
C ALA A 38 -29.70 -0.36 -1.73
N GLU A 39 -29.32 -0.84 -0.55
CA GLU A 39 -29.16 -0.02 0.63
C GLU A 39 -27.91 0.87 0.56
N SER A 40 -26.81 0.33 0.04
CA SER A 40 -25.58 1.09 -0.20
C SER A 40 -25.77 2.21 -1.22
N ALA A 41 -26.62 2.02 -2.23
CA ALA A 41 -26.97 3.06 -3.21
C ALA A 41 -27.81 4.19 -2.61
N ARG A 42 -28.57 3.93 -1.54
CA ARG A 42 -29.37 4.96 -0.86
C ARG A 42 -28.56 5.81 0.09
N SER A 43 -27.66 5.20 0.85
CA SER A 43 -26.78 5.88 1.79
C SER A 43 -25.57 5.03 2.10
N PHE A 44 -24.38 5.63 2.09
CA PHE A 44 -23.13 4.98 2.47
C PHE A 44 -22.72 5.27 3.93
N ILE A 45 -23.43 6.19 4.61
CA ILE A 45 -23.05 6.61 5.99
C ILE A 45 -23.91 5.90 7.04
N THR A 46 -25.19 5.67 6.79
CA THR A 46 -26.09 5.06 7.78
C THR A 46 -25.65 3.64 8.11
N PRO A 47 -25.81 3.16 9.35
CA PRO A 47 -25.61 1.75 9.67
C PRO A 47 -26.53 0.83 8.83
N PRO A 48 -26.14 -0.44 8.58
CA PRO A 48 -27.01 -1.38 7.88
C PRO A 48 -28.29 -1.65 8.69
N SER A 49 -29.43 -1.70 8.01
CA SER A 49 -30.71 -2.11 8.65
C SER A 49 -30.70 -3.60 8.97
N GLU A 50 -30.08 -4.40 8.10
CA GLU A 50 -29.82 -5.82 8.30
C GLU A 50 -28.43 -6.16 7.85
N ILE A 51 -27.77 -7.11 8.52
CA ILE A 51 -26.40 -7.55 8.16
C ILE A 51 -26.47 -8.42 6.90
N TYR A 52 -26.00 -7.88 5.77
CA TYR A 52 -26.00 -8.54 4.49
C TYR A 52 -24.64 -9.19 4.19
N LEU A 53 -24.50 -10.49 4.43
CA LEU A 53 -23.27 -11.26 4.26
C LEU A 53 -23.05 -11.84 2.87
N ASP A 54 -24.02 -11.71 1.95
CA ASP A 54 -23.91 -12.31 0.61
C ASP A 54 -22.81 -11.66 -0.24
N ASN A 55 -22.40 -10.44 0.05
CA ASN A 55 -21.22 -9.81 -0.55
C ASN A 55 -19.96 -10.66 -0.29
N PHE A 56 -19.76 -11.09 0.96
CA PHE A 56 -18.64 -11.93 1.35
C PHE A 56 -18.77 -13.34 0.78
N LYS A 57 -19.97 -13.94 0.81
CA LYS A 57 -20.21 -15.27 0.22
C LYS A 57 -19.88 -15.28 -1.29
N LYS A 58 -20.35 -14.27 -2.03
CA LYS A 58 -20.06 -14.15 -3.47
C LYS A 58 -18.57 -14.00 -3.74
N MET A 59 -17.87 -13.18 -2.94
CA MET A 59 -16.42 -12.99 -3.07
C MET A 59 -15.66 -14.29 -2.77
N LEU A 60 -15.98 -14.97 -1.66
CA LEU A 60 -15.28 -16.18 -1.22
C LEU A 60 -15.55 -17.38 -2.11
N ASN A 61 -16.78 -17.49 -2.65
CA ASN A 61 -17.15 -18.55 -3.59
C ASN A 61 -16.66 -18.27 -5.02
N GLY A 62 -16.23 -17.04 -5.31
CA GLY A 62 -15.66 -16.66 -6.59
C GLY A 62 -14.21 -17.10 -6.71
N GLY A 63 -13.88 -17.98 -7.66
CA GLY A 63 -12.49 -18.44 -7.88
C GLY A 63 -11.47 -17.32 -8.14
N THR A 64 -11.93 -16.16 -8.58
CA THR A 64 -11.11 -14.96 -8.83
C THR A 64 -10.44 -14.45 -7.55
N TYR A 65 -11.15 -14.44 -6.41
CA TYR A 65 -10.59 -13.97 -5.13
C TYR A 65 -9.40 -14.85 -4.70
N TRP A 66 -9.58 -16.16 -4.67
CA TRP A 66 -8.54 -17.08 -4.23
C TRP A 66 -7.32 -17.10 -5.16
N ARG A 67 -7.57 -16.97 -6.47
CA ARG A 67 -6.50 -16.81 -7.46
C ARG A 67 -5.70 -15.51 -7.23
N ALA A 68 -6.40 -14.40 -7.06
CA ALA A 68 -5.75 -13.10 -6.79
C ALA A 68 -4.97 -13.12 -5.47
N LEU A 69 -5.53 -13.71 -4.42
CA LEU A 69 -4.86 -13.86 -3.13
C LEU A 69 -3.61 -14.73 -3.26
N GLY A 70 -3.71 -15.88 -3.93
CA GLY A 70 -2.58 -16.77 -4.19
C GLY A 70 -1.46 -16.07 -4.95
N ASN A 71 -1.79 -15.35 -6.01
CA ASN A 71 -0.81 -14.56 -6.78
C ASN A 71 -0.15 -13.49 -5.91
N THR A 72 -0.92 -12.79 -5.09
CA THR A 72 -0.38 -11.75 -4.19
C THR A 72 0.59 -12.36 -3.16
N VAL A 73 0.21 -13.47 -2.52
CA VAL A 73 1.08 -14.18 -1.56
C VAL A 73 2.36 -14.64 -2.24
N TYR A 74 2.24 -15.26 -3.41
CA TYR A 74 3.39 -15.73 -4.19
C TYR A 74 4.36 -14.59 -4.54
N ILE A 75 3.86 -13.52 -5.16
CA ILE A 75 4.67 -12.36 -5.55
C ILE A 75 5.31 -11.72 -4.31
N THR A 76 4.53 -11.53 -3.23
CA THR A 76 5.03 -10.92 -1.99
C THR A 76 6.15 -11.76 -1.39
N ALA A 77 6.00 -13.09 -1.32
CA ALA A 77 7.03 -13.97 -0.80
C ALA A 77 8.34 -13.87 -1.60
N PHE A 78 8.25 -13.91 -2.93
CA PHE A 78 9.42 -13.76 -3.80
C PHE A 78 10.10 -12.39 -3.64
N VAL A 79 9.34 -11.31 -3.61
CA VAL A 79 9.86 -9.96 -3.44
C VAL A 79 10.52 -9.79 -2.07
N LEU A 80 9.91 -10.30 -1.00
CA LEU A 80 10.48 -10.24 0.35
C LEU A 80 11.78 -11.03 0.44
N LEU A 81 11.80 -12.27 -0.05
CA LEU A 81 13.01 -13.11 -0.06
C LEU A 81 14.14 -12.45 -0.87
N GLY A 82 13.83 -11.95 -2.07
CA GLY A 82 14.79 -11.23 -2.89
C GLY A 82 15.36 -9.99 -2.19
N ASN A 83 14.49 -9.19 -1.57
CA ASN A 83 14.93 -8.02 -0.81
C ASN A 83 15.79 -8.41 0.41
N MET A 84 15.42 -9.45 1.14
CA MET A 84 16.20 -9.92 2.30
C MET A 84 17.59 -10.45 1.91
N ILE A 85 17.72 -11.05 0.74
CA ILE A 85 19.00 -11.56 0.23
C ILE A 85 19.87 -10.42 -0.31
N VAL A 86 19.30 -9.45 -1.01
CA VAL A 86 20.06 -8.43 -1.74
C VAL A 86 20.30 -7.16 -0.90
N MET A 87 19.26 -6.66 -0.23
CA MET A 87 19.33 -5.33 0.40
C MET A 87 20.29 -5.24 1.59
N PRO A 88 20.30 -6.17 2.58
CA PRO A 88 21.22 -6.06 3.72
C PRO A 88 22.71 -6.17 3.33
N PRO A 89 23.14 -7.12 2.48
CA PRO A 89 24.53 -7.16 2.03
C PRO A 89 24.93 -5.92 1.22
N LEU A 90 24.05 -5.43 0.36
CA LEU A 90 24.29 -4.21 -0.42
C LEU A 90 24.42 -2.98 0.49
N ALA A 91 23.50 -2.81 1.43
CA ALA A 91 23.55 -1.72 2.41
C ALA A 91 24.81 -1.77 3.25
N TYR A 92 25.21 -2.96 3.71
CA TYR A 92 26.44 -3.15 4.46
C TYR A 92 27.68 -2.81 3.62
N ALA A 93 27.78 -3.34 2.40
CA ALA A 93 28.91 -3.08 1.51
C ALA A 93 29.05 -1.60 1.18
N VAL A 94 27.95 -0.93 0.85
CA VAL A 94 27.94 0.52 0.55
C VAL A 94 28.31 1.32 1.79
N SER A 95 27.66 1.08 2.92
CA SER A 95 27.91 1.79 4.18
C SER A 95 29.37 1.70 4.63
N ARG A 96 29.98 0.51 4.53
CA ARG A 96 31.34 0.25 4.96
C ARG A 96 32.40 0.82 4.01
N SER A 97 32.11 0.84 2.70
CA SER A 97 33.11 1.11 1.67
C SER A 97 32.99 2.49 1.03
N MET A 98 31.86 3.20 1.18
CA MET A 98 31.67 4.50 0.51
C MET A 98 32.63 5.59 1.00
N GLY A 99 33.17 5.48 2.23
CA GLY A 99 34.17 6.40 2.76
C GLY A 99 35.56 6.23 2.14
N VAL A 100 35.88 5.02 1.68
CA VAL A 100 37.22 4.62 1.22
C VAL A 100 37.26 4.48 -0.32
N SER A 101 36.18 3.99 -0.93
CA SER A 101 36.12 3.71 -2.36
C SER A 101 35.23 4.70 -3.13
N ARG A 102 35.80 5.29 -4.20
CA ARG A 102 35.04 6.16 -5.12
C ARG A 102 33.88 5.41 -5.81
N GLY A 103 34.07 4.14 -6.15
CA GLY A 103 33.03 3.32 -6.81
C GLY A 103 31.81 3.14 -5.93
N TYR A 104 31.98 2.80 -4.64
CA TYR A 104 30.86 2.68 -3.71
C TYR A 104 30.17 4.01 -3.42
N ARG A 105 30.91 5.12 -3.44
CA ARG A 105 30.35 6.46 -3.30
C ARG A 105 29.47 6.82 -4.51
N ILE A 106 29.94 6.54 -5.73
CA ILE A 106 29.14 6.74 -6.95
C ILE A 106 27.90 5.86 -6.94
N LEU A 107 28.02 4.58 -6.56
CA LEU A 107 26.91 3.65 -6.41
C LEU A 107 25.88 4.18 -5.42
N TYR A 108 26.30 4.68 -4.27
CA TYR A 108 25.41 5.29 -3.27
C TYR A 108 24.59 6.44 -3.85
N TYR A 109 25.23 7.41 -4.50
CA TYR A 109 24.52 8.53 -5.11
C TYR A 109 23.63 8.10 -6.28
N TYR A 110 24.03 7.10 -7.04
CA TYR A 110 23.20 6.53 -8.11
C TYR A 110 21.92 5.90 -7.53
N LEU A 111 22.02 5.14 -6.45
CA LEU A 111 20.87 4.56 -5.77
C LEU A 111 19.95 5.65 -5.18
N LEU A 112 20.53 6.70 -4.59
CA LEU A 112 19.77 7.86 -4.11
C LEU A 112 19.00 8.55 -5.23
N LEU A 113 19.63 8.80 -6.38
CA LEU A 113 18.95 9.38 -7.55
C LEU A 113 17.74 8.54 -7.98
N GLY A 114 17.84 7.21 -7.90
CA GLY A 114 16.74 6.31 -8.20
C GLY A 114 15.49 6.50 -7.31
N ILE A 115 15.68 6.97 -6.07
CA ILE A 115 14.58 7.25 -5.13
C ILE A 115 13.85 8.54 -5.53
N PHE A 116 14.55 9.54 -6.07
CA PHE A 116 13.96 10.80 -6.50
C PHE A 116 13.09 10.69 -7.77
N ILE A 117 13.24 9.60 -8.53
CA ILE A 117 12.38 9.37 -9.71
C ILE A 117 11.01 8.85 -9.22
N PRO A 118 9.92 9.64 -9.36
CA PRO A 118 8.59 9.21 -8.95
C PRO A 118 8.18 7.90 -9.63
N PHE A 119 7.48 7.04 -8.91
CA PHE A 119 7.00 5.76 -9.45
C PHE A 119 6.15 5.95 -10.72
N GLN A 120 5.35 7.01 -10.76
CA GLN A 120 4.48 7.36 -11.88
C GLN A 120 5.25 7.52 -13.21
N VAL A 121 6.45 8.10 -13.14
CA VAL A 121 7.31 8.27 -14.34
C VAL A 121 7.84 6.93 -14.84
N LYS A 122 8.14 6.01 -13.91
CA LYS A 122 8.65 4.66 -14.23
C LYS A 122 7.56 3.70 -14.68
N MET A 123 6.31 3.94 -14.31
CA MET A 123 5.20 3.01 -14.52
C MET A 123 4.93 2.74 -15.99
N ILE A 124 4.87 3.80 -16.83
CA ILE A 124 4.58 3.64 -18.27
C ILE A 124 5.66 2.82 -19.00
N PRO A 125 6.95 3.15 -18.89
CA PRO A 125 8.02 2.32 -19.49
C PRO A 125 8.02 0.88 -18.96
N LEU A 126 7.76 0.69 -17.65
CA LEU A 126 7.71 -0.64 -17.03
C LEU A 126 6.57 -1.48 -17.61
N VAL A 127 5.36 -0.91 -17.72
CA VAL A 127 4.20 -1.60 -18.33
C VAL A 127 4.50 -1.99 -19.77
N LYS A 128 5.08 -1.09 -20.57
CA LYS A 128 5.48 -1.41 -21.95
C LYS A 128 6.50 -2.54 -22.02
N LEU A 129 7.51 -2.53 -21.14
CA LEU A 129 8.51 -3.58 -21.07
C LEU A 129 7.89 -4.93 -20.69
N LEU A 130 7.07 -4.98 -19.65
CA LEU A 130 6.39 -6.21 -19.21
C LEU A 130 5.45 -6.75 -20.29
N SER A 131 4.74 -5.86 -21.00
CA SER A 131 3.88 -6.23 -22.13
C SER A 131 4.69 -6.82 -23.29
N SER A 132 5.83 -6.21 -23.65
CA SER A 132 6.71 -6.72 -24.73
C SER A 132 7.36 -8.05 -24.39
N LEU A 133 7.56 -8.34 -23.10
CA LEU A 133 8.06 -9.63 -22.60
C LEU A 133 6.97 -10.70 -22.46
N GLY A 134 5.71 -10.38 -22.82
CA GLY A 134 4.57 -11.32 -22.66
C GLY A 134 4.18 -11.59 -21.21
N MET A 135 4.67 -10.79 -20.25
CA MET A 135 4.38 -10.98 -18.83
C MET A 135 3.04 -10.35 -18.40
N MET A 136 2.42 -9.58 -19.28
CA MET A 136 1.07 -9.01 -19.08
C MET A 136 0.12 -9.65 -20.07
N THR A 137 -0.15 -10.93 -19.89
CA THR A 137 -1.25 -11.57 -20.62
C THR A 137 -2.55 -11.18 -19.92
N PRO A 138 -3.57 -10.70 -20.65
CA PRO A 138 -4.89 -10.58 -20.11
C PRO A 138 -5.40 -12.02 -19.90
N THR A 139 -5.21 -12.54 -18.69
CA THR A 139 -5.97 -13.71 -18.26
C THR A 139 -7.38 -13.21 -18.03
N GLY A 140 -8.26 -13.47 -19.01
CA GLY A 140 -9.69 -13.25 -18.91
C GLY A 140 -10.30 -13.94 -17.68
#